data_85d0004f1c861f674431a87d9489cd5c
#
_entry.id   85d0004f1c861f674431a87d9489cd5c
#
_cell.length_a   1.000
_cell.length_b   1.000
_cell.length_c   1.000
_cell.angle_alpha   90.00
_cell.angle_beta   90.00
_cell.angle_gamma   90.00
#
_symmetry.space_group_name_H-M   'P 1'
#
loop_
_entity.id
_entity.type
_entity.pdbx_description
1 polymer ?
#
loop_
_entity_poly.entity_id
_entity_poly.type
_entity_poly.pdbx_seq_one_letter_code
_entity_poly.pdbx_strand_id
1 'polypeptide(L)'
;MLLYLKMSNAPLSYQQWLQRAVARLSVEQSSEDAKIDANALLCFVTEKSKAQIMAFAETRLSEAQQQRLELLLQRRLQGEPIAYILGEKGFWSLDLLVSPVTLIPRADTECLVETALSLLQHYSSEAALSILDLGTGTGAIALALAAELTQQKRDYRIIGVDRVAESVLLAKQNGQRNHLTNVEFMQSDWFSSLPPQKFDFIVSNPPYIAENDPHLKQGDVRFEPLSALVAKKEGLADIERIIEQATTFMKTGGYLLIEHGWQQAEAVQALFKRYNWCAVRTVLDYGGNQRVTYAKWDR
;
A
#
# COMPACT_ATOMS: atom_id res chain seq x y z
N MET A 1 -28.64 -22.82 25.88
CA MET A 1 -28.22 -22.60 27.29
C MET A 1 -26.82 -22.00 27.20
N LEU A 2 -26.76 -20.63 27.17
CA LEU A 2 -25.52 -19.89 27.03
C LEU A 2 -24.77 -19.93 28.36
N LEU A 3 -23.64 -20.65 28.36
CA LEU A 3 -22.65 -20.54 29.42
C LEU A 3 -21.95 -19.19 29.32
N TYR A 4 -22.47 -18.19 30.04
CA TYR A 4 -21.70 -17.01 30.43
C TYR A 4 -20.56 -17.47 31.33
N LEU A 5 -19.40 -17.74 30.78
CA LEU A 5 -18.16 -17.81 31.53
C LEU A 5 -18.00 -16.48 32.24
N LYS A 6 -18.20 -16.45 33.57
CA LYS A 6 -17.82 -15.34 34.44
C LYS A 6 -16.33 -15.10 34.22
N MET A 7 -16.00 -14.11 33.37
CA MET A 7 -14.62 -13.62 33.27
C MET A 7 -14.25 -13.08 34.66
N SER A 8 -13.20 -13.62 35.22
CA SER A 8 -12.57 -13.07 36.41
C SER A 8 -12.28 -11.59 36.18
N ASN A 9 -12.89 -10.71 37.01
CA ASN A 9 -12.76 -9.26 36.90
C ASN A 9 -11.37 -8.73 37.31
N ALA A 10 -10.37 -9.58 37.47
CA ALA A 10 -9.02 -9.15 37.79
C ALA A 10 -8.35 -8.56 36.56
N PRO A 11 -7.73 -7.38 36.67
CA PRO A 11 -7.03 -6.77 35.56
C PRO A 11 -5.88 -7.67 35.06
N LEU A 12 -5.87 -7.96 33.75
CA LEU A 12 -4.84 -8.78 33.12
C LEU A 12 -3.53 -8.01 33.01
N SER A 13 -2.40 -8.73 33.17
CA SER A 13 -1.11 -8.15 32.75
C SER A 13 -0.96 -8.13 31.21
N TYR A 14 0.01 -7.38 30.69
CA TYR A 14 0.32 -7.33 29.26
C TYR A 14 0.58 -8.75 28.72
N GLN A 15 1.39 -9.53 29.42
CA GLN A 15 1.69 -10.91 29.04
C GLN A 15 0.44 -11.79 29.02
N GLN A 16 -0.39 -11.71 30.06
CA GLN A 16 -1.62 -12.50 30.16
C GLN A 16 -2.61 -12.14 29.06
N TRP A 17 -2.73 -10.85 28.72
CA TRP A 17 -3.58 -10.42 27.63
C TRP A 17 -3.06 -10.91 26.27
N LEU A 18 -1.74 -10.76 25.99
CA LEU A 18 -1.12 -11.27 24.78
C LEU A 18 -1.35 -12.76 24.59
N GLN A 19 -1.12 -13.56 25.63
CA GLN A 19 -1.35 -15.02 25.56
C GLN A 19 -2.80 -15.36 25.18
N ARG A 20 -3.78 -14.66 25.78
CA ARG A 20 -5.20 -14.86 25.47
C ARG A 20 -5.55 -14.41 24.05
N ALA A 21 -5.07 -13.26 23.62
CA ALA A 21 -5.32 -12.72 22.30
C ALA A 21 -4.74 -13.60 21.21
N VAL A 22 -3.48 -14.01 21.35
CA VAL A 22 -2.81 -14.94 20.44
C VAL A 22 -3.57 -16.27 20.34
N ALA A 23 -3.96 -16.87 21.48
CA ALA A 23 -4.70 -18.13 21.46
C ALA A 23 -6.04 -18.02 20.71
N ARG A 24 -6.74 -16.88 20.81
CA ARG A 24 -8.00 -16.64 20.10
C ARG A 24 -7.78 -16.41 18.61
N LEU A 25 -6.79 -15.62 18.24
CA LEU A 25 -6.48 -15.29 16.85
C LEU A 25 -5.91 -16.50 16.09
N SER A 26 -5.14 -17.37 16.74
CA SER A 26 -4.52 -18.54 16.10
C SER A 26 -5.53 -19.62 15.67
N VAL A 27 -6.82 -19.44 15.92
CA VAL A 27 -7.88 -20.33 15.39
C VAL A 27 -8.08 -20.09 13.89
N GLU A 28 -7.96 -18.83 13.43
CA GLU A 28 -8.28 -18.40 12.07
C GLU A 28 -7.04 -18.03 11.23
N GLN A 29 -5.87 -17.89 11.88
CA GLN A 29 -4.64 -17.44 11.22
C GLN A 29 -3.40 -18.17 11.79
N SER A 30 -2.23 -17.98 11.14
CA SER A 30 -0.99 -18.55 11.65
C SER A 30 -0.64 -18.02 13.05
N SER A 31 0.06 -18.84 13.85
CA SER A 31 0.52 -18.41 15.19
C SER A 31 1.45 -17.20 15.13
N GLU A 32 2.16 -16.99 14.04
CA GLU A 32 3.05 -15.84 13.85
C GLU A 32 2.25 -14.58 13.58
N ASP A 33 1.31 -14.61 12.65
CA ASP A 33 0.41 -13.48 12.36
C ASP A 33 -0.40 -13.11 13.59
N ALA A 34 -0.92 -14.09 14.34
CA ALA A 34 -1.64 -13.86 15.58
C ALA A 34 -0.80 -13.10 16.63
N LYS A 35 0.50 -13.42 16.72
CA LYS A 35 1.41 -12.68 17.62
C LYS A 35 1.67 -11.26 17.14
N ILE A 36 1.81 -11.05 15.83
CA ILE A 36 2.00 -9.73 15.25
C ILE A 36 0.78 -8.86 15.54
N ASP A 37 -0.41 -9.35 15.24
CA ASP A 37 -1.66 -8.63 15.43
C ASP A 37 -1.94 -8.32 16.91
N ALA A 38 -1.77 -9.30 17.80
CA ALA A 38 -1.96 -9.08 19.24
C ALA A 38 -1.00 -8.02 19.80
N ASN A 39 0.28 -8.05 19.40
CA ASN A 39 1.24 -7.03 19.81
C ASN A 39 0.86 -5.65 19.27
N ALA A 40 0.44 -5.56 18.02
CA ALA A 40 0.03 -4.30 17.41
C ALA A 40 -1.15 -3.67 18.17
N LEU A 41 -2.18 -4.45 18.50
CA LEU A 41 -3.31 -3.99 19.29
C LEU A 41 -2.89 -3.51 20.69
N LEU A 42 -2.01 -4.26 21.36
CA LEU A 42 -1.55 -3.90 22.69
C LEU A 42 -0.70 -2.63 22.68
N CYS A 43 0.22 -2.51 21.71
CA CYS A 43 1.01 -1.29 21.52
C CYS A 43 0.10 -0.08 21.30
N PHE A 44 -0.89 -0.22 20.42
CA PHE A 44 -1.83 0.85 20.07
C PHE A 44 -2.64 1.35 21.28
N VAL A 45 -3.19 0.44 22.08
CA VAL A 45 -4.03 0.83 23.22
C VAL A 45 -3.21 1.34 24.40
N THR A 46 -2.01 0.84 24.59
CA THR A 46 -1.14 1.25 25.71
C THR A 46 -0.23 2.41 25.38
N GLU A 47 -0.11 2.76 24.08
CA GLU A 47 0.86 3.76 23.58
C GLU A 47 2.31 3.41 23.96
N LYS A 48 2.62 2.11 24.08
CA LYS A 48 3.94 1.59 24.41
C LYS A 48 4.55 0.86 23.24
N SER A 49 5.87 0.97 23.10
CA SER A 49 6.61 0.17 22.12
C SER A 49 6.61 -1.31 22.51
N LYS A 50 6.78 -2.20 21.54
CA LYS A 50 6.93 -3.64 21.75
C LYS A 50 8.03 -3.95 22.80
N ALA A 51 9.14 -3.23 22.75
CA ALA A 51 10.24 -3.38 23.72
C ALA A 51 9.80 -3.03 25.15
N GLN A 52 9.04 -1.94 25.32
CA GLN A 52 8.50 -1.56 26.63
C GLN A 52 7.48 -2.59 27.15
N ILE A 53 6.60 -3.12 26.28
CA ILE A 53 5.65 -4.17 26.64
C ILE A 53 6.38 -5.42 27.13
N MET A 54 7.45 -5.82 26.44
CA MET A 54 8.27 -6.98 26.84
C MET A 54 9.01 -6.73 28.17
N ALA A 55 9.59 -5.55 28.35
CA ALA A 55 10.32 -5.21 29.56
C ALA A 55 9.41 -5.11 30.82
N PHE A 56 8.16 -4.72 30.62
CA PHE A 56 7.18 -4.52 31.70
C PHE A 56 5.98 -5.46 31.55
N ALA A 57 6.21 -6.71 31.22
CA ALA A 57 5.21 -7.71 30.88
C ALA A 57 4.15 -7.95 31.99
N GLU A 58 4.52 -7.74 33.26
CA GLU A 58 3.64 -7.91 34.42
C GLU A 58 2.79 -6.66 34.73
N THR A 59 2.97 -5.57 33.97
CA THR A 59 2.15 -4.36 34.15
C THR A 59 0.68 -4.68 33.87
N ARG A 60 -0.18 -4.29 34.79
CA ARG A 60 -1.63 -4.53 34.66
C ARG A 60 -2.30 -3.49 33.78
N LEU A 61 -3.16 -3.97 32.89
CA LEU A 61 -4.03 -3.12 32.08
C LEU A 61 -5.11 -2.45 32.96
N SER A 62 -5.41 -1.20 32.70
CA SER A 62 -6.59 -0.57 33.28
C SER A 62 -7.88 -1.21 32.71
N GLU A 63 -8.99 -1.03 33.40
CA GLU A 63 -10.28 -1.52 32.92
C GLU A 63 -10.65 -0.94 31.55
N ALA A 64 -10.43 0.35 31.32
CA ALA A 64 -10.66 1.03 30.07
C ALA A 64 -9.77 0.46 28.92
N GLN A 65 -8.50 0.16 29.19
CA GLN A 65 -7.61 -0.49 28.24
C GLN A 65 -8.10 -1.90 27.89
N GLN A 66 -8.52 -2.71 28.87
CA GLN A 66 -9.04 -4.05 28.61
C GLN A 66 -10.31 -4.02 27.77
N GLN A 67 -11.24 -3.11 28.05
CA GLN A 67 -12.47 -2.95 27.27
C GLN A 67 -12.14 -2.54 25.82
N ARG A 68 -11.25 -1.56 25.65
CA ARG A 68 -10.82 -1.12 24.30
C ARG A 68 -10.15 -2.24 23.52
N LEU A 69 -9.23 -2.97 24.16
CA LEU A 69 -8.55 -4.11 23.56
C LEU A 69 -9.52 -5.22 23.16
N GLU A 70 -10.52 -5.53 23.97
CA GLU A 70 -11.52 -6.54 23.63
C GLU A 70 -12.36 -6.12 22.41
N LEU A 71 -12.77 -4.86 22.32
CA LEU A 71 -13.48 -4.34 21.15
C LEU A 71 -12.64 -4.47 19.87
N LEU A 72 -11.37 -4.08 19.90
CA LEU A 72 -10.48 -4.17 18.75
C LEU A 72 -10.16 -5.62 18.38
N LEU A 73 -9.96 -6.48 19.37
CA LEU A 73 -9.74 -7.92 19.16
C LEU A 73 -10.96 -8.59 18.52
N GLN A 74 -12.18 -8.22 18.90
CA GLN A 74 -13.40 -8.72 18.26
C GLN A 74 -13.47 -8.34 16.77
N ARG A 75 -13.13 -7.09 16.41
CA ARG A 75 -13.04 -6.67 15.00
C ARG A 75 -12.06 -7.54 14.24
N ARG A 76 -10.87 -7.78 14.81
CA ARG A 76 -9.85 -8.64 14.17
C ARG A 76 -10.30 -10.09 14.03
N LEU A 77 -10.98 -10.65 15.03
CA LEU A 77 -11.58 -11.99 14.95
C LEU A 77 -12.68 -12.13 13.91
N GLN A 78 -13.34 -11.02 13.53
CA GLN A 78 -14.27 -10.97 12.40
C GLN A 78 -13.52 -10.88 11.05
N GLY A 79 -12.20 -10.81 11.07
CA GLY A 79 -11.31 -10.79 9.92
C GLY A 79 -10.99 -9.38 9.42
N GLU A 80 -11.43 -8.30 10.11
CA GLU A 80 -11.09 -6.94 9.69
C GLU A 80 -9.56 -6.74 9.71
N PRO A 81 -8.96 -6.15 8.65
CA PRO A 81 -7.53 -5.94 8.56
C PRO A 81 -7.00 -5.15 9.75
N ILE A 82 -5.87 -5.60 10.32
CA ILE A 82 -5.26 -4.91 11.46
C ILE A 82 -4.94 -3.44 11.13
N ALA A 83 -4.54 -3.15 9.90
CA ALA A 83 -4.26 -1.79 9.44
C ALA A 83 -5.51 -0.89 9.51
N TYR A 84 -6.69 -1.39 9.14
CA TYR A 84 -7.95 -0.63 9.26
C TYR A 84 -8.39 -0.46 10.73
N ILE A 85 -8.12 -1.46 11.57
CA ILE A 85 -8.41 -1.37 13.01
C ILE A 85 -7.57 -0.28 13.67
N LEU A 86 -6.28 -0.20 13.31
CA LEU A 86 -5.34 0.79 13.85
C LEU A 86 -5.47 2.15 13.14
N GLY A 87 -5.96 2.18 11.90
CA GLY A 87 -6.05 3.36 11.06
C GLY A 87 -4.73 3.77 10.42
N GLU A 88 -3.68 2.94 10.53
CA GLU A 88 -2.36 3.26 10.01
C GLU A 88 -1.60 2.01 9.54
N LYS A 89 -0.64 2.23 8.62
CA LYS A 89 0.25 1.20 8.06
C LYS A 89 1.61 1.80 7.74
N GLY A 90 2.68 1.16 8.19
CA GLY A 90 4.03 1.47 7.74
C GLY A 90 4.22 1.03 6.28
N PHE A 91 4.84 1.87 5.46
CA PHE A 91 5.25 1.60 4.10
C PHE A 91 6.53 2.38 3.81
N TRP A 92 7.59 1.71 3.33
CA TRP A 92 8.90 2.32 3.18
C TRP A 92 9.38 2.93 4.51
N SER A 93 9.77 4.18 4.52
CA SER A 93 10.14 4.94 5.74
C SER A 93 9.01 5.78 6.32
N LEU A 94 7.75 5.52 5.91
CA LEU A 94 6.58 6.37 6.18
C LEU A 94 5.56 5.67 7.06
N ASP A 95 4.88 6.45 7.92
CA ASP A 95 3.70 6.03 8.65
C ASP A 95 2.45 6.61 7.96
N LEU A 96 1.72 5.77 7.24
CA LEU A 96 0.58 6.17 6.43
C LEU A 96 -0.74 5.91 7.15
N LEU A 97 -1.63 6.89 7.13
CA LEU A 97 -3.04 6.68 7.45
C LEU A 97 -3.66 5.80 6.37
N VAL A 98 -4.49 4.87 6.77
CA VAL A 98 -5.26 4.00 5.88
C VAL A 98 -6.74 4.01 6.23
N SER A 99 -7.57 3.74 5.25
CA SER A 99 -9.02 3.64 5.43
C SER A 99 -9.63 2.68 4.41
N PRO A 100 -10.86 2.19 4.60
CA PRO A 100 -11.52 1.27 3.67
C PRO A 100 -11.78 1.82 2.25
N VAL A 101 -11.41 3.06 1.97
CA VAL A 101 -11.54 3.66 0.62
C VAL A 101 -10.33 3.40 -0.27
N THR A 102 -9.21 2.90 0.29
CA THR A 102 -7.97 2.62 -0.44
C THR A 102 -7.48 1.21 -0.20
N LEU A 103 -6.64 0.72 -1.11
CA LEU A 103 -5.81 -0.46 -0.87
C LEU A 103 -4.88 -0.19 0.34
N ILE A 104 -4.71 -1.19 1.21
CA ILE A 104 -3.67 -1.15 2.25
C ILE A 104 -2.32 -1.31 1.56
N PRO A 105 -1.33 -0.42 1.78
CA PRO A 105 -0.01 -0.54 1.17
C PRO A 105 0.63 -1.90 1.43
N ARG A 106 1.13 -2.55 0.34
CA ARG A 106 1.76 -3.87 0.37
C ARG A 106 3.27 -3.76 0.33
N ALA A 107 3.95 -4.67 1.04
CA ALA A 107 5.42 -4.75 0.98
C ALA A 107 5.93 -5.02 -0.45
N ASP A 108 5.19 -5.80 -1.26
CA ASP A 108 5.56 -6.07 -2.66
C ASP A 108 5.62 -4.81 -3.51
N THR A 109 4.81 -3.78 -3.18
CA THR A 109 4.81 -2.48 -3.87
C THR A 109 6.10 -1.69 -3.63
N GLU A 110 6.86 -1.99 -2.57
CA GLU A 110 8.17 -1.39 -2.34
C GLU A 110 9.16 -1.73 -3.46
N CYS A 111 8.99 -2.89 -4.12
CA CYS A 111 9.74 -3.26 -5.33
C CYS A 111 9.56 -2.24 -6.48
N LEU A 112 8.35 -1.67 -6.62
CA LEU A 112 8.08 -0.62 -7.60
C LEU A 112 8.85 0.67 -7.27
N VAL A 113 8.85 1.07 -6.00
CA VAL A 113 9.61 2.24 -5.52
C VAL A 113 11.11 2.05 -5.74
N GLU A 114 11.68 0.90 -5.34
CA GLU A 114 13.10 0.58 -5.55
C GLU A 114 13.49 0.58 -7.03
N THR A 115 12.65 -0.03 -7.88
CA THR A 115 12.90 -0.05 -9.32
C THR A 115 12.92 1.37 -9.89
N ALA A 116 11.98 2.22 -9.50
CA ALA A 116 11.96 3.62 -9.92
C ALA A 116 13.19 4.38 -9.45
N LEU A 117 13.58 4.23 -8.19
CA LEU A 117 14.79 4.86 -7.63
C LEU A 117 16.07 4.40 -8.31
N SER A 118 16.19 3.10 -8.62
CA SER A 118 17.33 2.55 -9.36
C SER A 118 17.46 3.14 -10.77
N LEU A 119 16.35 3.28 -11.48
CA LEU A 119 16.35 3.93 -12.81
C LEU A 119 16.67 5.42 -12.71
N LEU A 120 16.15 6.10 -11.67
CA LEU A 120 16.42 7.50 -11.41
C LEU A 120 17.90 7.81 -11.13
N GLN A 121 18.68 6.88 -10.55
CA GLN A 121 20.13 7.06 -10.36
C GLN A 121 20.89 7.27 -11.67
N HIS A 122 20.40 6.68 -12.75
CA HIS A 122 21.02 6.75 -14.08
C HIS A 122 20.29 7.68 -15.04
N TYR A 123 19.23 8.34 -14.56
CA TYR A 123 18.43 9.27 -15.38
C TYR A 123 18.94 10.69 -15.21
N SER A 124 19.41 11.26 -16.32
CA SER A 124 19.88 12.65 -16.35
C SER A 124 18.74 13.57 -16.75
N SER A 125 18.42 14.54 -15.92
CA SER A 125 17.51 15.64 -16.24
C SER A 125 18.19 16.95 -15.88
N GLU A 126 18.18 17.92 -16.79
CA GLU A 126 18.66 19.29 -16.52
C GLU A 126 17.64 20.11 -15.73
N ALA A 127 16.38 19.66 -15.68
CA ALA A 127 15.28 20.29 -14.97
C ALA A 127 14.83 19.43 -13.78
N ALA A 128 13.94 19.97 -12.96
CA ALA A 128 13.27 19.21 -11.90
C ALA A 128 12.59 17.96 -12.48
N LEU A 129 12.77 16.81 -11.82
CA LEU A 129 12.14 15.55 -12.21
C LEU A 129 10.62 15.69 -12.13
N SER A 130 9.92 15.26 -13.18
CA SER A 130 8.46 15.25 -13.23
C SER A 130 7.97 13.80 -13.15
N ILE A 131 7.28 13.45 -12.06
CA ILE A 131 6.82 12.09 -11.77
C ILE A 131 5.30 12.10 -11.61
N LEU A 132 4.64 11.08 -12.16
CA LEU A 132 3.21 10.84 -12.01
C LEU A 132 2.96 9.49 -11.35
N ASP A 133 2.15 9.47 -10.31
CA ASP A 133 1.65 8.25 -9.64
C ASP A 133 0.17 8.08 -9.97
N LEU A 134 -0.17 7.05 -10.74
CA LEU A 134 -1.53 6.75 -11.19
C LEU A 134 -2.21 5.73 -10.28
N GLY A 135 -3.38 6.08 -9.75
CA GLY A 135 -4.06 5.27 -8.74
C GLY A 135 -3.34 5.37 -7.40
N THR A 136 -3.03 6.60 -6.98
CA THR A 136 -2.14 6.88 -5.83
C THR A 136 -2.65 6.33 -4.49
N GLY A 137 -3.95 6.09 -4.34
CA GLY A 137 -4.56 5.54 -3.13
C GLY A 137 -4.21 6.34 -1.88
N THR A 138 -3.44 5.75 -0.96
CA THR A 138 -2.93 6.41 0.24
C THR A 138 -1.81 7.42 -0.02
N GLY A 139 -1.31 7.53 -1.25
CA GLY A 139 -0.12 8.29 -1.60
C GLY A 139 1.19 7.53 -1.40
N ALA A 140 1.15 6.23 -1.12
CA ALA A 140 2.30 5.45 -0.68
C ALA A 140 3.50 5.55 -1.63
N ILE A 141 3.30 5.31 -2.93
CA ILE A 141 4.38 5.33 -3.93
C ILE A 141 4.90 6.76 -4.12
N ALA A 142 4.00 7.73 -4.35
CA ALA A 142 4.36 9.13 -4.55
C ALA A 142 5.16 9.70 -3.36
N LEU A 143 4.71 9.43 -2.13
CA LEU A 143 5.35 9.90 -0.91
C LEU A 143 6.67 9.20 -0.63
N ALA A 144 6.79 7.90 -0.90
CA ALA A 144 8.06 7.16 -0.76
C ALA A 144 9.12 7.73 -1.72
N LEU A 145 8.77 7.96 -2.98
CA LEU A 145 9.66 8.60 -3.96
C LEU A 145 10.04 10.02 -3.52
N ALA A 146 9.08 10.80 -3.00
CA ALA A 146 9.33 12.15 -2.50
C ALA A 146 10.30 12.16 -1.31
N ALA A 147 10.15 11.24 -0.37
CA ALA A 147 11.04 11.12 0.78
C ALA A 147 12.49 10.89 0.35
N GLU A 148 12.72 9.93 -0.55
CA GLU A 148 14.05 9.58 -1.07
C GLU A 148 14.67 10.73 -1.89
N LEU A 149 13.90 11.35 -2.78
CA LEU A 149 14.41 12.46 -3.59
C LEU A 149 14.72 13.69 -2.73
N THR A 150 13.94 13.94 -1.68
CA THR A 150 14.22 15.00 -0.68
C THR A 150 15.53 14.72 0.05
N GLN A 151 15.75 13.49 0.50
CA GLN A 151 17.01 13.08 1.17
C GLN A 151 18.22 13.23 0.23
N GLN A 152 18.05 12.91 -1.06
CA GLN A 152 19.06 13.06 -2.10
C GLN A 152 19.26 14.51 -2.57
N LYS A 153 18.46 15.46 -2.08
CA LYS A 153 18.47 16.88 -2.48
C LYS A 153 18.26 17.08 -4.00
N ARG A 154 17.47 16.21 -4.62
CA ARG A 154 17.10 16.33 -6.04
C ARG A 154 15.86 17.21 -6.18
N ASP A 155 15.84 18.07 -7.18
CA ASP A 155 14.64 18.81 -7.52
C ASP A 155 13.62 17.90 -8.20
N TYR A 156 12.38 17.94 -7.72
CA TYR A 156 11.30 17.14 -8.26
C TYR A 156 9.93 17.80 -8.16
N ARG A 157 9.04 17.38 -9.02
CA ARG A 157 7.60 17.61 -8.95
C ARG A 157 6.90 16.25 -9.08
N ILE A 158 6.15 15.86 -8.08
CA ILE A 158 5.37 14.63 -8.07
C ILE A 158 3.89 14.97 -8.02
N ILE A 159 3.12 14.35 -8.91
CA ILE A 159 1.66 14.42 -8.92
C ILE A 159 1.13 13.00 -8.69
N GLY A 160 0.32 12.82 -7.65
CA GLY A 160 -0.45 11.60 -7.42
C GLY A 160 -1.90 11.81 -7.84
N VAL A 161 -2.47 10.89 -8.60
CA VAL A 161 -3.88 10.98 -9.00
C VAL A 161 -4.65 9.73 -8.58
N ASP A 162 -5.91 9.93 -8.21
CA ASP A 162 -6.86 8.86 -7.94
C ASP A 162 -8.26 9.28 -8.41
N ARG A 163 -9.07 8.32 -8.83
CA ARG A 163 -10.47 8.58 -9.22
C ARG A 163 -11.39 8.83 -8.04
N VAL A 164 -11.02 8.33 -6.85
CA VAL A 164 -11.78 8.45 -5.61
C VAL A 164 -11.34 9.70 -4.87
N ALA A 165 -12.24 10.65 -4.67
CA ALA A 165 -11.93 11.93 -4.02
C ALA A 165 -11.44 11.75 -2.58
N GLU A 166 -11.99 10.78 -1.85
CA GLU A 166 -11.60 10.44 -0.48
C GLU A 166 -10.16 9.89 -0.42
N SER A 167 -9.72 9.13 -1.44
CA SER A 167 -8.34 8.68 -1.57
C SER A 167 -7.39 9.86 -1.74
N VAL A 168 -7.75 10.84 -2.57
CA VAL A 168 -6.98 12.06 -2.75
C VAL A 168 -6.84 12.86 -1.45
N LEU A 169 -7.92 12.95 -0.66
CA LEU A 169 -7.88 13.61 0.66
C LEU A 169 -6.97 12.86 1.63
N LEU A 170 -7.04 11.53 1.65
CA LEU A 170 -6.19 10.68 2.49
C LEU A 170 -4.71 10.82 2.11
N ALA A 171 -4.40 10.82 0.81
CA ALA A 171 -3.03 11.02 0.32
C ALA A 171 -2.46 12.39 0.74
N LYS A 172 -3.27 13.46 0.67
CA LYS A 172 -2.89 14.79 1.17
C LYS A 172 -2.61 14.80 2.67
N GLN A 173 -3.44 14.13 3.47
CA GLN A 173 -3.23 13.99 4.92
C GLN A 173 -1.93 13.23 5.20
N ASN A 174 -1.63 12.17 4.45
CA ASN A 174 -0.39 11.42 4.55
C ASN A 174 0.83 12.26 4.17
N GLY A 175 0.73 13.09 3.14
CA GLY A 175 1.77 14.06 2.79
C GLY A 175 2.07 15.03 3.94
N GLN A 176 1.02 15.58 4.56
CA GLN A 176 1.16 16.47 5.72
C GLN A 176 1.76 15.75 6.94
N ARG A 177 1.26 14.54 7.26
CA ARG A 177 1.74 13.72 8.39
C ARG A 177 3.24 13.41 8.30
N ASN A 178 3.72 13.15 7.08
CA ASN A 178 5.12 12.80 6.83
C ASN A 178 5.98 14.01 6.38
N HIS A 179 5.48 15.24 6.52
CA HIS A 179 6.18 16.47 6.15
C HIS A 179 6.62 16.56 4.68
N LEU A 180 5.87 15.91 3.77
CA LEU A 180 6.11 15.86 2.33
C LEU A 180 5.03 16.67 1.59
N THR A 181 4.97 17.97 1.86
CA THR A 181 3.90 18.87 1.35
C THR A 181 4.11 19.36 -0.08
N ASN A 182 5.23 19.03 -0.69
CA ASN A 182 5.58 19.38 -2.08
C ASN A 182 5.12 18.34 -3.11
N VAL A 183 4.38 17.29 -2.68
CA VAL A 183 3.67 16.37 -3.55
C VAL A 183 2.25 16.87 -3.78
N GLU A 184 1.84 16.98 -5.03
CA GLU A 184 0.50 17.40 -5.42
C GLU A 184 -0.41 16.18 -5.57
N PHE A 185 -1.62 16.22 -5.00
CA PHE A 185 -2.62 15.15 -5.17
C PHE A 185 -3.91 15.74 -5.75
N MET A 186 -4.44 15.11 -6.82
CA MET A 186 -5.64 15.57 -7.50
C MET A 186 -6.53 14.42 -7.94
N GLN A 187 -7.83 14.70 -8.10
CA GLN A 187 -8.78 13.71 -8.59
C GLN A 187 -8.69 13.58 -10.11
N SER A 188 -8.48 12.34 -10.60
CA SER A 188 -8.47 12.02 -12.03
C SER A 188 -8.76 10.54 -12.26
N ASP A 189 -9.55 10.23 -13.27
CA ASP A 189 -9.65 8.86 -13.82
C ASP A 189 -8.47 8.66 -14.80
N TRP A 190 -7.39 8.10 -14.26
CA TRP A 190 -6.08 7.99 -14.90
C TRP A 190 -5.59 9.37 -15.40
N PHE A 191 -5.51 9.60 -16.68
CA PHE A 191 -4.99 10.82 -17.28
C PHE A 191 -6.06 11.88 -17.58
N SER A 192 -7.34 11.59 -17.37
CA SER A 192 -8.45 12.38 -17.91
C SER A 192 -8.51 13.85 -17.45
N SER A 193 -8.04 14.14 -16.24
CA SER A 193 -8.08 15.50 -15.66
C SER A 193 -6.69 16.14 -15.54
N LEU A 194 -5.65 15.49 -16.08
CA LEU A 194 -4.30 16.03 -16.05
C LEU A 194 -4.17 17.20 -17.03
N PRO A 195 -3.49 18.28 -16.62
CA PRO A 195 -3.13 19.35 -17.54
C PRO A 195 -2.16 18.82 -18.62
N PRO A 196 -2.08 19.47 -19.80
CA PRO A 196 -1.13 19.11 -20.84
C PRO A 196 0.32 19.25 -20.33
N GLN A 197 0.91 18.13 -19.92
CA GLN A 197 2.31 18.06 -19.47
C GLN A 197 2.86 16.68 -19.73
N LYS A 198 4.18 16.56 -19.74
CA LYS A 198 4.88 15.28 -19.91
C LYS A 198 5.73 14.97 -18.69
N PHE A 199 5.86 13.68 -18.38
CA PHE A 199 6.55 13.16 -17.22
C PHE A 199 7.83 12.42 -17.58
N ASP A 200 8.83 12.50 -16.73
CA ASP A 200 10.05 11.70 -16.79
C ASP A 200 9.77 10.26 -16.35
N PHE A 201 8.94 10.12 -15.31
CA PHE A 201 8.51 8.82 -14.78
C PHE A 201 7.00 8.81 -14.57
N ILE A 202 6.38 7.70 -14.98
CA ILE A 202 5.01 7.37 -14.62
C ILE A 202 5.06 6.03 -13.89
N VAL A 203 4.47 5.98 -12.69
CA VAL A 203 4.40 4.78 -11.86
C VAL A 203 2.95 4.45 -11.57
N SER A 204 2.62 3.17 -11.43
CA SER A 204 1.27 2.75 -11.06
C SER A 204 1.25 1.36 -10.41
N ASN A 205 0.44 1.22 -9.38
CA ASN A 205 -0.07 -0.05 -8.90
C ASN A 205 -1.59 -0.08 -9.17
N PRO A 206 -2.01 -0.41 -10.39
CA PRO A 206 -3.42 -0.41 -10.77
C PRO A 206 -4.13 -1.67 -10.28
N PRO A 207 -5.46 -1.72 -10.28
CA PRO A 207 -6.21 -2.96 -10.09
C PRO A 207 -5.78 -4.00 -11.15
N TYR A 208 -5.47 -5.22 -10.70
CA TYR A 208 -5.00 -6.28 -11.57
C TYR A 208 -5.60 -7.67 -11.28
N ILE A 209 -6.54 -7.76 -10.34
CA ILE A 209 -7.20 -9.04 -10.00
C ILE A 209 -8.39 -9.25 -10.93
N ALA A 210 -8.53 -10.46 -11.47
CA ALA A 210 -9.68 -10.82 -12.29
C ALA A 210 -10.97 -10.83 -11.47
N GLU A 211 -12.11 -10.47 -12.11
CA GLU A 211 -13.41 -10.36 -11.43
C GLU A 211 -13.86 -11.65 -10.72
N ASN A 212 -13.44 -12.81 -11.21
CA ASN A 212 -13.81 -14.11 -10.68
C ASN A 212 -12.72 -14.78 -9.84
N ASP A 213 -11.67 -14.06 -9.46
CA ASP A 213 -10.57 -14.61 -8.68
C ASP A 213 -11.04 -14.98 -7.27
N PRO A 214 -10.84 -16.24 -6.83
CA PRO A 214 -11.26 -16.71 -5.51
C PRO A 214 -10.56 -15.97 -4.35
N HIS A 215 -9.38 -15.37 -4.57
CA HIS A 215 -8.66 -14.61 -3.55
C HIS A 215 -9.41 -13.36 -3.08
N LEU A 216 -10.33 -12.81 -3.89
CA LEU A 216 -11.17 -11.68 -3.51
C LEU A 216 -12.05 -11.94 -2.27
N LYS A 217 -12.29 -13.20 -1.94
CA LYS A 217 -13.12 -13.63 -0.79
C LYS A 217 -12.28 -14.10 0.40
N GLN A 218 -10.96 -13.97 0.35
CA GLN A 218 -10.04 -14.52 1.35
C GLN A 218 -9.28 -13.41 2.09
N GLY A 219 -8.90 -13.70 3.33
CA GLY A 219 -8.04 -12.84 4.13
C GLY A 219 -8.52 -11.39 4.23
N ASP A 220 -7.57 -10.48 4.27
CA ASP A 220 -7.81 -9.04 4.39
C ASP A 220 -8.41 -8.42 3.12
N VAL A 221 -8.15 -9.00 1.94
CA VAL A 221 -8.60 -8.51 0.62
C VAL A 221 -10.12 -8.33 0.55
N ARG A 222 -10.90 -9.19 1.23
CA ARG A 222 -12.38 -9.13 1.26
C ARG A 222 -12.94 -7.85 1.89
N PHE A 223 -12.13 -7.09 2.63
CA PHE A 223 -12.51 -5.82 3.27
C PHE A 223 -12.07 -4.60 2.47
N GLU A 224 -11.26 -4.80 1.44
CA GLU A 224 -10.71 -3.73 0.63
C GLU A 224 -11.65 -3.37 -0.52
N PRO A 225 -11.62 -2.13 -1.03
CA PRO A 225 -12.57 -1.73 -2.06
C PRO A 225 -12.29 -2.48 -3.37
N LEU A 226 -13.28 -3.15 -3.92
CA LEU A 226 -13.16 -3.88 -5.20
C LEU A 226 -12.62 -2.99 -6.32
N SER A 227 -12.89 -1.70 -6.24
CA SER A 227 -12.40 -0.71 -7.21
C SER A 227 -10.89 -0.52 -7.20
N ALA A 228 -10.20 -0.89 -6.13
CA ALA A 228 -8.74 -0.87 -6.03
C ALA A 228 -8.10 -2.24 -6.33
N LEU A 229 -8.91 -3.28 -6.49
CA LEU A 229 -8.44 -4.66 -6.66
C LEU A 229 -8.73 -5.21 -8.04
N VAL A 230 -9.95 -4.97 -8.56
CA VAL A 230 -10.51 -5.72 -9.68
C VAL A 230 -10.44 -4.93 -10.99
N ALA A 231 -9.92 -5.58 -12.03
CA ALA A 231 -9.98 -5.08 -13.40
C ALA A 231 -10.56 -6.15 -14.35
N LYS A 232 -11.22 -5.67 -15.42
CA LYS A 232 -11.72 -6.50 -16.52
C LYS A 232 -10.56 -7.12 -17.31
N LYS A 233 -10.89 -7.98 -18.30
CA LYS A 233 -9.92 -8.66 -19.16
C LYS A 233 -8.88 -9.43 -18.34
N GLU A 234 -9.33 -10.27 -17.40
CA GLU A 234 -8.46 -11.04 -16.53
C GLU A 234 -7.45 -10.18 -15.76
N GLY A 235 -7.90 -8.97 -15.33
CA GLY A 235 -7.08 -8.04 -14.58
C GLY A 235 -6.21 -7.11 -15.43
N LEU A 236 -6.26 -7.17 -16.77
CA LEU A 236 -5.37 -6.42 -17.65
C LEU A 236 -5.96 -5.12 -18.21
N ALA A 237 -7.26 -4.84 -17.99
CA ALA A 237 -7.91 -3.72 -18.66
C ALA A 237 -7.33 -2.35 -18.28
N ASP A 238 -7.08 -2.13 -17.00
CA ASP A 238 -6.52 -0.87 -16.51
C ASP A 238 -5.04 -0.74 -16.87
N ILE A 239 -4.29 -1.84 -16.80
CA ILE A 239 -2.88 -1.91 -17.24
C ILE A 239 -2.76 -1.54 -18.73
N GLU A 240 -3.60 -2.13 -19.60
CA GLU A 240 -3.60 -1.83 -21.04
C GLU A 240 -3.91 -0.34 -21.27
N ARG A 241 -4.95 0.20 -20.61
CA ARG A 241 -5.33 1.62 -20.71
C ARG A 241 -4.19 2.56 -20.30
N ILE A 242 -3.51 2.24 -19.21
CA ILE A 242 -2.38 3.04 -18.72
C ILE A 242 -1.22 3.02 -19.72
N ILE A 243 -0.82 1.84 -20.22
CA ILE A 243 0.28 1.68 -21.17
C ILE A 243 0.00 2.45 -22.47
N GLU A 244 -1.23 2.37 -22.99
CA GLU A 244 -1.66 3.08 -24.18
C GLU A 244 -1.61 4.59 -24.01
N GLN A 245 -2.28 5.11 -22.97
CA GLN A 245 -2.42 6.55 -22.73
C GLN A 245 -1.11 7.21 -22.31
N ALA A 246 -0.27 6.52 -21.56
CA ALA A 246 1.02 7.03 -21.10
C ALA A 246 1.92 7.50 -22.25
N THR A 247 1.78 6.95 -23.46
CA THR A 247 2.55 7.38 -24.64
C THR A 247 2.40 8.87 -24.95
N THR A 248 1.24 9.46 -24.63
CA THR A 248 0.97 10.89 -24.85
C THR A 248 1.58 11.77 -23.74
N PHE A 249 1.72 11.22 -22.53
CA PHE A 249 2.17 11.93 -21.34
C PHE A 249 3.64 11.68 -20.98
N MET A 250 4.34 10.85 -21.74
CA MET A 250 5.74 10.52 -21.48
C MET A 250 6.69 11.47 -22.23
N LYS A 251 7.74 11.92 -21.56
CA LYS A 251 8.89 12.56 -22.22
C LYS A 251 9.71 11.51 -22.95
N THR A 252 10.38 11.91 -24.04
CA THR A 252 11.39 11.07 -24.69
C THR A 252 12.48 10.69 -23.68
N GLY A 253 12.82 9.42 -23.61
CA GLY A 253 13.76 8.88 -22.62
C GLY A 253 13.16 8.52 -21.28
N GLY A 254 11.89 8.86 -21.01
CA GLY A 254 11.20 8.58 -19.76
C GLY A 254 10.77 7.12 -19.59
N TYR A 255 10.32 6.77 -18.40
CA TYR A 255 9.98 5.40 -18.01
C TYR A 255 8.56 5.27 -17.47
N LEU A 256 7.84 4.23 -17.89
CA LEU A 256 6.60 3.76 -17.28
C LEU A 256 6.86 2.48 -16.52
N LEU A 257 6.48 2.45 -15.23
CA LEU A 257 6.60 1.28 -14.36
C LEU A 257 5.22 0.87 -13.85
N ILE A 258 4.87 -0.41 -13.97
CA ILE A 258 3.57 -0.94 -13.56
C ILE A 258 3.76 -2.18 -12.69
N GLU A 259 3.15 -2.17 -11.50
CA GLU A 259 2.95 -3.38 -10.69
C GLU A 259 1.83 -4.23 -11.30
N HIS A 260 1.98 -5.55 -11.24
CA HIS A 260 1.00 -6.51 -11.75
C HIS A 260 1.04 -7.82 -10.96
N GLY A 261 0.05 -8.69 -11.16
CA GLY A 261 0.04 -10.03 -10.60
C GLY A 261 1.21 -10.88 -11.14
N TRP A 262 1.75 -11.75 -10.30
CA TRP A 262 2.96 -12.53 -10.61
C TRP A 262 2.85 -13.39 -11.88
N GLN A 263 1.64 -13.79 -12.30
CA GLN A 263 1.38 -14.55 -13.53
C GLN A 263 1.14 -13.69 -14.76
N GLN A 264 1.07 -12.35 -14.63
CA GLN A 264 0.68 -11.46 -15.71
C GLN A 264 1.87 -10.86 -16.49
N ALA A 265 3.09 -11.12 -16.07
CA ALA A 265 4.29 -10.47 -16.63
C ALA A 265 4.42 -10.58 -18.16
N GLU A 266 4.21 -11.77 -18.72
CA GLU A 266 4.30 -11.97 -20.18
C GLU A 266 3.23 -11.16 -20.93
N ALA A 267 2.00 -11.14 -20.41
CA ALA A 267 0.91 -10.37 -20.99
C ALA A 267 1.19 -8.86 -20.93
N VAL A 268 1.69 -8.36 -19.78
CA VAL A 268 2.07 -6.96 -19.59
C VAL A 268 3.23 -6.57 -20.52
N GLN A 269 4.26 -7.41 -20.67
CA GLN A 269 5.34 -7.19 -21.61
C GLN A 269 4.83 -7.13 -23.06
N ALA A 270 3.86 -7.99 -23.42
CA ALA A 270 3.25 -7.97 -24.75
C ALA A 270 2.48 -6.66 -25.01
N LEU A 271 1.78 -6.13 -23.99
CA LEU A 271 1.11 -4.83 -24.08
C LEU A 271 2.13 -3.70 -24.31
N PHE A 272 3.20 -3.63 -23.55
CA PHE A 272 4.26 -2.64 -23.77
C PHE A 272 4.80 -2.69 -25.20
N LYS A 273 5.12 -3.89 -25.70
CA LYS A 273 5.62 -4.07 -27.08
C LYS A 273 4.59 -3.63 -28.13
N ARG A 274 3.30 -3.96 -27.92
CA ARG A 274 2.19 -3.58 -28.80
C ARG A 274 2.07 -2.07 -28.98
N TYR A 275 2.29 -1.30 -27.90
CA TYR A 275 2.24 0.17 -27.92
C TYR A 275 3.62 0.81 -28.17
N ASN A 276 4.57 0.03 -28.72
CA ASN A 276 5.90 0.48 -29.18
C ASN A 276 6.81 1.05 -28.09
N TRP A 277 6.68 0.59 -26.86
CA TRP A 277 7.63 0.86 -25.80
C TRP A 277 8.92 0.06 -26.00
N CYS A 278 10.07 0.65 -25.60
CA CYS A 278 11.41 0.07 -25.74
C CYS A 278 11.95 -0.46 -24.41
N ALA A 279 12.98 -1.28 -24.46
CA ALA A 279 13.70 -1.78 -23.29
C ALA A 279 12.79 -2.37 -22.20
N VAL A 280 11.75 -3.13 -22.60
CA VAL A 280 10.78 -3.76 -21.69
C VAL A 280 11.48 -4.77 -20.79
N ARG A 281 11.34 -4.62 -19.48
CA ARG A 281 11.92 -5.52 -18.46
C ARG A 281 10.94 -5.77 -17.33
N THR A 282 11.04 -6.96 -16.71
CA THR A 282 10.29 -7.32 -15.51
C THR A 282 11.26 -7.58 -14.35
N VAL A 283 10.91 -7.08 -13.17
CA VAL A 283 11.65 -7.21 -11.93
C VAL A 283 10.89 -8.14 -10.98
N LEU A 284 11.62 -8.90 -10.19
CA LEU A 284 11.08 -9.79 -9.17
C LEU A 284 10.91 -9.03 -7.84
N ASP A 285 9.86 -9.38 -7.10
CA ASP A 285 9.71 -8.97 -5.71
C ASP A 285 10.63 -9.76 -4.77
N TYR A 286 10.64 -9.44 -3.48
CA TYR A 286 11.47 -10.13 -2.48
C TYR A 286 11.11 -11.61 -2.29
N GLY A 287 9.90 -12.02 -2.70
CA GLY A 287 9.47 -13.42 -2.74
C GLY A 287 9.93 -14.18 -3.98
N GLY A 288 10.62 -13.50 -4.91
CA GLY A 288 11.07 -14.08 -6.19
C GLY A 288 9.98 -14.15 -7.26
N ASN A 289 8.84 -13.49 -7.09
CA ASN A 289 7.76 -13.45 -8.06
C ASN A 289 7.91 -12.26 -9.00
N GLN A 290 7.54 -12.42 -10.26
CA GLN A 290 7.46 -11.32 -11.22
C GLN A 290 6.43 -10.28 -10.75
N ARG A 291 6.85 -9.03 -10.51
CA ARG A 291 5.99 -8.06 -9.85
C ARG A 291 5.88 -6.72 -10.59
N VAL A 292 6.98 -6.19 -11.11
CA VAL A 292 7.02 -4.89 -11.76
C VAL A 292 7.54 -5.03 -13.17
N THR A 293 6.76 -4.60 -14.15
CA THR A 293 7.24 -4.45 -15.53
C THR A 293 7.39 -2.98 -15.87
N TYR A 294 8.54 -2.61 -16.41
CA TYR A 294 8.82 -1.26 -16.85
C TYR A 294 9.34 -1.21 -18.29
N ALA A 295 9.18 -0.06 -18.90
CA ALA A 295 9.68 0.19 -20.25
C ALA A 295 10.04 1.67 -20.44
N LYS A 296 10.89 1.94 -21.44
CA LYS A 296 11.37 3.27 -21.81
C LYS A 296 10.60 3.78 -23.02
N TRP A 297 10.33 5.08 -23.05
CA TRP A 297 9.72 5.78 -24.17
C TRP A 297 10.81 6.54 -24.94
N ASP A 298 11.07 6.16 -26.20
CA ASP A 298 12.12 6.74 -27.03
C ASP A 298 11.58 7.46 -28.30
N ARG A 299 10.35 8.03 -28.19
CA ARG A 299 9.70 8.75 -29.31
C ARG A 299 9.34 10.18 -28.94
#